data_2459a0ec8ce54f42e831404615d905b3
#
_entry.id   2459a0ec8ce54f42e831404615d905b3
#
_cell.length_a   1.000
_cell.length_b   1.000
_cell.length_c   1.000
_cell.angle_alpha   90.00
_cell.angle_beta   90.00
_cell.angle_gamma   90.00
#
_symmetry.space_group_name_H-M   'P 1'
#
loop_
_entity.id
_entity.type
_entity.pdbx_description
1 polymer ?
#
loop_
_entity_poly.entity_id
_entity_poly.type
_entity_poly.pdbx_seq_one_letter_code
_entity_poly.pdbx_strand_id
1 'polypeptide(L)'
;MEFIRLTNEQLQHFDENGYLVVPKAIDRVAVEKIVEIGDRFMEFELCRSHRDSKPINYYFNRYFDLTQNETLLQIVTNSNTVPFVVQLLSSDIRLSGGNLIYKYPQPVSPTPVYPDGDGRSFRNWHRDLNNFAPNHPIRNTVAIRVTYCLTDFSQPNSGVTLLVAGSHHLTKPLHFDKQDSKRPEADIYPDKAVELSLRPGDAYLFSTLIYHTPAVNFTNNVAKVLMANYAYRWWGEPVYQTTDEVFDKVDEIGAQLLGKRISGNLPLTEWAKKHGILSDEPQMRIYV
;
A
#
# COMPACT_ATOMS: atom_id res chain seq x y z
N MET A 1 -3.76 -19.01 9.31
CA MET A 1 -2.72 -18.27 8.55
C MET A 1 -1.38 -18.96 8.76
N GLU A 2 -0.69 -19.35 7.68
CA GLU A 2 0.66 -19.90 7.74
C GLU A 2 1.66 -18.84 8.20
N PHE A 3 2.79 -19.30 8.78
CA PHE A 3 3.83 -18.42 9.26
C PHE A 3 5.02 -18.42 8.32
N ILE A 4 5.38 -17.24 7.84
CA ILE A 4 6.61 -17.01 7.09
C ILE A 4 7.46 -16.01 7.87
N ARG A 5 8.67 -16.44 8.28
CA ARG A 5 9.61 -15.56 8.99
C ARG A 5 10.38 -14.71 8.01
N LEU A 6 10.49 -13.43 8.31
CA LEU A 6 11.44 -12.56 7.62
C LEU A 6 12.87 -13.00 7.93
N THR A 7 13.72 -13.01 6.92
CA THR A 7 15.17 -13.19 7.13
C THR A 7 15.77 -11.91 7.73
N ASN A 8 16.96 -12.03 8.30
CA ASN A 8 17.67 -10.86 8.82
C ASN A 8 17.95 -9.83 7.72
N GLU A 9 18.27 -10.30 6.51
CA GLU A 9 18.49 -9.45 5.33
C GLU A 9 17.22 -8.69 4.93
N GLN A 10 16.07 -9.34 4.99
CA GLN A 10 14.78 -8.70 4.69
C GLN A 10 14.42 -7.65 5.74
N LEU A 11 14.64 -7.95 7.02
CA LEU A 11 14.43 -7.00 8.12
C LEU A 11 15.34 -5.78 7.96
N GLN A 12 16.64 -6.02 7.73
CA GLN A 12 17.62 -4.96 7.48
C GLN A 12 17.26 -4.14 6.25
N HIS A 13 16.88 -4.82 5.14
CA HIS A 13 16.48 -4.11 3.92
C HIS A 13 15.28 -3.18 4.14
N PHE A 14 14.25 -3.65 4.89
CA PHE A 14 13.11 -2.81 5.20
C PHE A 14 13.48 -1.64 6.12
N ASP A 15 14.31 -1.89 7.14
CA ASP A 15 14.78 -0.84 8.03
C ASP A 15 15.57 0.24 7.28
N GLU A 16 16.48 -0.16 6.40
CA GLU A 16 17.33 0.77 5.63
C GLU A 16 16.55 1.50 4.52
N ASN A 17 15.66 0.81 3.82
CA ASN A 17 15.05 1.29 2.58
C ASN A 17 13.57 1.67 2.71
N GLY A 18 12.86 1.17 3.72
CA GLY A 18 11.45 1.45 3.98
C GLY A 18 10.45 0.66 3.12
N TYR A 19 10.90 -0.32 2.36
CA TYR A 19 10.07 -1.19 1.55
C TYR A 19 10.61 -2.62 1.48
N LEU A 20 9.75 -3.55 1.08
CA LEU A 20 10.09 -4.97 0.88
C LEU A 20 9.29 -5.54 -0.29
N VAL A 21 9.93 -6.32 -1.16
CA VAL A 21 9.26 -7.05 -2.25
C VAL A 21 8.94 -8.47 -1.79
N VAL A 22 7.74 -8.94 -2.10
CA VAL A 22 7.26 -10.30 -1.83
C VAL A 22 6.85 -10.94 -3.15
N PRO A 23 7.73 -11.75 -3.76
CA PRO A 23 7.40 -12.45 -4.99
C PRO A 23 6.27 -13.47 -4.76
N LYS A 24 5.37 -13.61 -5.75
CA LYS A 24 4.28 -14.59 -5.74
C LYS A 24 3.40 -14.53 -4.47
N ALA A 25 3.09 -13.32 -4.03
CA ALA A 25 2.25 -13.08 -2.86
C ALA A 25 0.82 -13.61 -3.03
N ILE A 26 0.31 -13.59 -4.26
CA ILE A 26 -0.96 -14.21 -4.66
C ILE A 26 -0.76 -15.02 -5.95
N ASP A 27 -1.56 -16.06 -6.13
CA ASP A 27 -1.50 -16.88 -7.30
C ASP A 27 -2.21 -16.24 -8.51
N ARG A 28 -2.03 -16.86 -9.67
CA ARG A 28 -2.61 -16.38 -10.93
C ARG A 28 -4.14 -16.36 -10.89
N VAL A 29 -4.77 -17.33 -10.25
CA VAL A 29 -6.23 -17.44 -10.18
C VAL A 29 -6.79 -16.28 -9.36
N ALA A 30 -6.15 -15.95 -8.24
CA ALA A 30 -6.51 -14.80 -7.43
C ALA A 30 -6.33 -13.49 -8.21
N VAL A 31 -5.21 -13.32 -8.94
CA VAL A 31 -4.97 -12.16 -9.81
C VAL A 31 -6.10 -12.00 -10.83
N GLU A 32 -6.44 -13.05 -11.57
CA GLU A 32 -7.49 -13.01 -12.61
C GLU A 32 -8.86 -12.64 -12.02
N LYS A 33 -9.23 -13.20 -10.87
CA LYS A 33 -10.49 -12.87 -10.18
C LYS A 33 -10.51 -11.42 -9.68
N ILE A 34 -9.41 -10.95 -9.10
CA ILE A 34 -9.33 -9.58 -8.60
C ILE A 34 -9.39 -8.58 -9.76
N VAL A 35 -8.74 -8.89 -10.89
CA VAL A 35 -8.83 -8.08 -12.11
C VAL A 35 -10.27 -8.02 -12.61
N GLU A 36 -10.98 -9.14 -12.69
CA GLU A 36 -12.38 -9.18 -13.13
C GLU A 36 -13.29 -8.30 -12.24
N ILE A 37 -13.15 -8.41 -10.94
CA ILE A 37 -13.91 -7.59 -9.98
C ILE A 37 -13.53 -6.11 -10.12
N GLY A 38 -12.24 -5.83 -10.21
CA GLY A 38 -11.71 -4.47 -10.33
C GLY A 38 -12.11 -3.79 -11.64
N ASP A 39 -12.10 -4.51 -12.75
CA ASP A 39 -12.51 -3.97 -14.06
C ASP A 39 -13.98 -3.56 -14.06
N ARG A 40 -14.87 -4.38 -13.50
CA ARG A 40 -16.30 -4.02 -13.35
C ARG A 40 -16.48 -2.77 -12.46
N PHE A 41 -15.73 -2.67 -11.38
CA PHE A 41 -15.78 -1.51 -10.49
C PHE A 41 -15.27 -0.25 -11.22
N MET A 42 -14.16 -0.34 -11.94
CA MET A 42 -13.60 0.80 -12.67
C MET A 42 -14.45 1.22 -13.86
N GLU A 43 -15.10 0.28 -14.55
CA GLU A 43 -16.06 0.62 -15.62
C GLU A 43 -17.21 1.48 -15.08
N PHE A 44 -17.76 1.12 -13.94
CA PHE A 44 -18.79 1.93 -13.27
C PHE A 44 -18.28 3.33 -12.90
N GLU A 45 -17.08 3.44 -12.33
CA GLU A 45 -16.45 4.70 -11.95
C GLU A 45 -16.15 5.59 -13.19
N LEU A 46 -15.69 4.98 -14.28
CA LEU A 46 -15.45 5.67 -15.54
C LEU A 46 -16.76 6.22 -16.14
N CYS A 47 -17.83 5.42 -16.19
CA CYS A 47 -19.13 5.86 -16.64
C CYS A 47 -19.67 7.04 -15.80
N ARG A 48 -19.42 7.02 -14.50
CA ARG A 48 -19.77 8.12 -13.59
C ARG A 48 -18.96 9.38 -13.89
N SER A 49 -17.66 9.23 -14.12
CA SER A 49 -16.75 10.35 -14.43
C SER A 49 -17.07 11.02 -15.78
N HIS A 50 -17.44 10.24 -16.78
CA HIS A 50 -17.78 10.77 -18.11
C HIS A 50 -19.05 11.64 -18.11
N ARG A 51 -20.00 11.36 -17.21
CA ARG A 51 -21.21 12.22 -17.07
C ARG A 51 -20.88 13.64 -16.64
N ASP A 52 -19.76 13.83 -15.95
CA ASP A 52 -19.36 15.12 -15.41
C ASP A 52 -18.47 15.94 -16.37
N SER A 53 -18.32 15.51 -17.64
CA SER A 53 -17.51 16.18 -18.68
C SER A 53 -16.08 16.52 -18.25
N LYS A 54 -15.49 15.70 -17.38
CA LYS A 54 -14.11 15.91 -16.89
C LYS A 54 -13.09 15.48 -17.96
N PRO A 55 -11.91 16.12 -18.00
CA PRO A 55 -10.83 15.72 -18.90
C PRO A 55 -10.41 14.27 -18.64
N ILE A 56 -9.77 13.64 -19.64
CA ILE A 56 -9.27 12.28 -19.53
C ILE A 56 -8.30 12.20 -18.35
N ASN A 57 -8.64 11.39 -17.38
CA ASN A 57 -7.77 11.09 -16.24
C ASN A 57 -7.04 9.78 -16.53
N TYR A 58 -5.73 9.79 -16.49
CA TYR A 58 -4.89 8.60 -16.68
C TYR A 58 -4.62 7.86 -15.36
N TYR A 59 -4.95 8.45 -14.23
CA TYR A 59 -4.69 7.90 -12.90
C TYR A 59 -5.98 7.85 -12.10
N PHE A 60 -6.40 6.64 -11.75
CA PHE A 60 -7.54 6.39 -10.88
C PHE A 60 -7.06 5.69 -9.63
N ASN A 61 -7.25 6.32 -8.50
CA ASN A 61 -7.09 5.73 -7.17
C ASN A 61 -8.45 5.81 -6.49
N ARG A 62 -9.05 4.66 -6.24
CA ARG A 62 -10.37 4.57 -5.63
C ARG A 62 -10.31 3.72 -4.38
N TYR A 63 -10.98 4.20 -3.36
CA TYR A 63 -11.30 3.37 -2.21
C TYR A 63 -12.02 2.11 -2.69
N PHE A 64 -11.57 0.96 -2.21
CA PHE A 64 -12.08 -0.33 -2.64
C PHE A 64 -12.33 -1.21 -1.42
N ASP A 65 -13.57 -1.60 -1.21
CA ASP A 65 -13.96 -2.39 -0.07
C ASP A 65 -13.53 -3.85 -0.25
N LEU A 66 -12.62 -4.31 0.59
CA LEU A 66 -12.10 -5.67 0.57
C LEU A 66 -13.03 -6.70 1.23
N THR A 67 -14.18 -6.26 1.75
CA THR A 67 -15.17 -7.17 2.38
C THR A 67 -16.25 -7.67 1.41
N GLN A 68 -16.25 -7.18 0.17
CA GLN A 68 -17.32 -7.41 -0.81
C GLN A 68 -17.51 -8.87 -1.22
N ASN A 69 -16.44 -9.67 -1.19
CA ASN A 69 -16.49 -11.08 -1.56
C ASN A 69 -15.31 -11.88 -0.97
N GLU A 70 -15.41 -13.19 -1.06
CA GLU A 70 -14.42 -14.12 -0.48
C GLU A 70 -13.00 -13.96 -1.04
N THR A 71 -12.86 -13.68 -2.35
CA THR A 71 -11.53 -13.48 -2.95
C THR A 71 -10.83 -12.26 -2.36
N LEU A 72 -11.56 -11.17 -2.13
CA LEU A 72 -11.03 -9.97 -1.51
C LEU A 72 -10.80 -10.15 -0.01
N LEU A 73 -11.66 -10.90 0.69
CA LEU A 73 -11.45 -11.26 2.09
C LEU A 73 -10.16 -12.05 2.30
N GLN A 74 -9.77 -12.92 1.35
CA GLN A 74 -8.50 -13.64 1.40
C GLN A 74 -7.28 -12.71 1.31
N ILE A 75 -7.41 -11.53 0.71
CA ILE A 75 -6.36 -10.51 0.71
C ILE A 75 -6.14 -9.94 2.11
N VAL A 76 -7.21 -9.76 2.89
CA VAL A 76 -7.14 -9.21 4.25
C VAL A 76 -6.27 -10.06 5.18
N THR A 77 -6.27 -11.38 4.97
CA THR A 77 -5.53 -12.35 5.78
C THR A 77 -4.47 -13.10 4.99
N ASN A 78 -3.98 -12.50 3.91
CA ASN A 78 -3.04 -13.17 3.00
C ASN A 78 -1.80 -13.69 3.74
N SER A 79 -1.59 -15.01 3.70
CA SER A 79 -0.53 -15.70 4.45
C SER A 79 0.89 -15.39 3.97
N ASN A 80 1.04 -14.84 2.76
CA ASN A 80 2.35 -14.47 2.22
C ASN A 80 2.75 -13.02 2.53
N THR A 81 1.83 -12.18 3.06
CA THR A 81 2.11 -10.77 3.31
C THR A 81 1.80 -10.33 4.74
N VAL A 82 0.67 -10.74 5.32
CA VAL A 82 0.27 -10.33 6.67
C VAL A 82 1.28 -10.74 7.75
N PRO A 83 1.91 -11.95 7.71
CA PRO A 83 2.99 -12.29 8.63
C PRO A 83 4.16 -11.30 8.59
N PHE A 84 4.47 -10.73 7.41
CA PHE A 84 5.51 -9.72 7.29
C PHE A 84 5.07 -8.39 7.89
N VAL A 85 3.81 -7.98 7.65
CA VAL A 85 3.26 -6.78 8.29
C VAL A 85 3.34 -6.89 9.81
N VAL A 86 3.00 -8.05 10.40
CA VAL A 86 3.11 -8.28 11.85
C VAL A 86 4.53 -8.15 12.34
N GLN A 87 5.51 -8.69 11.61
CA GLN A 87 6.92 -8.62 12.00
C GLN A 87 7.53 -7.23 11.82
N LEU A 88 7.07 -6.47 10.83
CA LEU A 88 7.58 -5.12 10.52
C LEU A 88 6.86 -4.01 11.29
N LEU A 89 5.65 -4.25 11.75
CA LEU A 89 4.83 -3.23 12.42
C LEU A 89 4.44 -3.66 13.84
N SER A 90 3.50 -4.59 13.96
CA SER A 90 2.99 -5.09 15.24
C SER A 90 1.93 -6.18 15.01
N SER A 91 1.61 -6.94 16.08
CA SER A 91 0.41 -7.78 16.14
C SER A 91 -0.85 -6.99 16.53
N ASP A 92 -0.69 -5.76 17.06
CA ASP A 92 -1.80 -4.87 17.43
C ASP A 92 -2.20 -3.99 16.24
N ILE A 93 -2.60 -4.64 15.15
CA ILE A 93 -2.95 -4.00 13.89
C ILE A 93 -4.36 -4.36 13.42
N ARG A 94 -4.83 -3.56 12.47
CA ARG A 94 -6.03 -3.79 11.68
C ARG A 94 -5.86 -3.31 10.26
N LEU A 95 -6.75 -3.74 9.38
CA LEU A 95 -6.91 -3.15 8.06
C LEU A 95 -7.45 -1.72 8.21
N SER A 96 -6.75 -0.75 7.68
CA SER A 96 -7.15 0.66 7.68
C SER A 96 -7.79 1.09 6.36
N GLY A 97 -7.82 0.22 5.35
CA GLY A 97 -8.48 0.46 4.08
C GLY A 97 -7.93 -0.36 2.94
N GLY A 98 -8.63 -0.32 1.83
CA GLY A 98 -8.20 -0.86 0.55
C GLY A 98 -8.32 0.18 -0.55
N ASN A 99 -7.46 0.10 -1.55
CA ASN A 99 -7.51 0.94 -2.74
C ASN A 99 -7.30 0.09 -3.99
N LEU A 100 -8.06 0.41 -5.01
CA LEU A 100 -7.82 -0.07 -6.37
C LEU A 100 -7.26 1.07 -7.19
N ILE A 101 -6.10 0.84 -7.83
CA ILE A 101 -5.38 1.87 -8.57
C ILE A 101 -5.17 1.39 -9.99
N TYR A 102 -5.72 2.16 -10.94
CA TYR A 102 -5.53 1.94 -12.37
C TYR A 102 -4.80 3.14 -12.99
N LYS A 103 -3.79 2.85 -13.79
CA LYS A 103 -3.05 3.84 -14.54
C LYS A 103 -3.12 3.48 -16.02
N TYR A 104 -3.87 4.29 -16.76
CA TYR A 104 -4.04 4.11 -18.19
C TYR A 104 -2.81 4.55 -18.96
N PRO A 105 -2.58 3.98 -20.16
CA PRO A 105 -1.52 4.42 -21.06
C PRO A 105 -1.56 5.92 -21.31
N GLN A 106 -0.42 6.57 -21.17
CA GLN A 106 -0.26 8.00 -21.40
C GLN A 106 0.58 8.25 -22.66
N PRO A 107 0.31 9.32 -23.40
CA PRO A 107 1.22 9.70 -24.48
C PRO A 107 2.57 10.06 -23.89
N VAL A 108 3.64 9.65 -24.59
CA VAL A 108 4.99 10.07 -24.25
C VAL A 108 5.08 11.57 -24.50
N SER A 109 5.28 12.34 -23.43
CA SER A 109 5.45 13.79 -23.50
C SER A 109 6.69 14.20 -22.73
N PRO A 110 7.50 15.14 -23.27
CA PRO A 110 8.63 15.68 -22.53
C PRO A 110 8.21 16.44 -21.26
N THR A 111 6.95 16.86 -21.20
CA THR A 111 6.33 17.46 -20.00
C THR A 111 5.01 16.75 -19.73
N PRO A 112 5.02 15.65 -18.99
CA PRO A 112 3.78 14.96 -18.65
C PRO A 112 2.88 15.90 -17.84
N VAL A 113 1.73 16.23 -18.40
CA VAL A 113 0.70 17.01 -17.73
C VAL A 113 -0.40 16.05 -17.35
N TYR A 114 -0.82 16.02 -16.10
CA TYR A 114 -2.06 15.39 -15.72
C TYR A 114 -3.21 16.27 -16.22
N PRO A 115 -4.13 15.73 -17.04
CA PRO A 115 -5.17 16.56 -17.68
C PRO A 115 -6.28 16.97 -16.71
N ASP A 116 -6.29 16.49 -15.49
CA ASP A 116 -7.37 16.72 -14.51
C ASP A 116 -7.38 18.13 -13.88
N GLY A 117 -6.43 18.97 -14.26
CA GLY A 117 -6.42 20.36 -13.82
C GLY A 117 -6.21 20.56 -12.31
N ASP A 118 -5.98 19.50 -11.55
CA ASP A 118 -5.76 19.58 -10.09
C ASP A 118 -4.31 19.97 -9.73
N GLY A 119 -3.50 20.27 -10.73
CA GLY A 119 -2.10 20.69 -10.58
C GLY A 119 -1.19 19.54 -10.14
N ARG A 120 -1.67 18.31 -10.09
CA ARG A 120 -0.82 17.16 -9.83
C ARG A 120 0.04 16.91 -11.03
N SER A 121 1.27 17.38 -10.95
CA SER A 121 2.28 16.91 -11.86
C SER A 121 2.43 15.39 -11.66
N PHE A 122 2.83 14.71 -12.71
CA PHE A 122 3.35 13.36 -12.76
C PHE A 122 4.17 12.90 -11.53
N ARG A 123 4.62 13.80 -10.72
CA ARG A 123 5.56 13.64 -9.61
C ARG A 123 5.02 14.29 -8.36
N ASN A 124 3.89 13.79 -7.90
CA ASN A 124 3.37 14.17 -6.60
C ASN A 124 4.08 13.36 -5.50
N TRP A 125 5.38 13.58 -5.36
CA TRP A 125 6.16 12.99 -4.29
C TRP A 125 5.57 13.39 -2.95
N HIS A 126 5.12 12.42 -2.18
CA HIS A 126 4.51 12.65 -0.88
C HIS A 126 4.82 11.49 0.07
N ARG A 127 4.60 11.74 1.32
CA ARG A 127 4.41 10.72 2.36
C ARG A 127 2.93 10.68 2.68
N ASP A 128 2.41 9.51 2.99
CA ASP A 128 1.02 9.42 3.47
C ASP A 128 0.83 10.10 4.82
N LEU A 129 1.90 10.14 5.61
CA LEU A 129 1.93 10.77 6.93
C LEU A 129 2.98 11.89 6.95
N ASN A 130 2.53 13.11 6.71
CA ASN A 130 3.40 14.29 6.60
C ASN A 130 3.42 15.17 7.86
N ASN A 131 2.52 14.96 8.80
CA ASN A 131 2.20 15.99 9.81
C ASN A 131 2.86 15.73 11.17
N PHE A 132 3.90 14.90 11.23
CA PHE A 132 4.67 14.80 12.47
C PHE A 132 5.62 15.97 12.62
N ALA A 133 5.60 16.62 13.79
CA ALA A 133 6.60 17.61 14.13
C ALA A 133 8.02 16.99 13.97
N PRO A 134 9.03 17.77 13.53
CA PRO A 134 10.38 17.25 13.25
C PRO A 134 11.02 16.46 14.40
N ASN A 135 10.59 16.73 15.64
CA ASN A 135 11.09 16.06 16.84
C ASN A 135 10.04 15.15 17.51
N HIS A 136 8.97 14.77 16.78
CA HIS A 136 7.96 13.89 17.35
C HIS A 136 8.55 12.50 17.62
N PRO A 137 8.30 11.91 18.82
CA PRO A 137 8.85 10.59 19.17
C PRO A 137 8.33 9.45 18.26
N ILE A 138 7.15 9.61 17.66
CA ILE A 138 6.62 8.66 16.67
C ILE A 138 7.31 8.94 15.32
N ARG A 139 8.54 8.51 15.19
CA ARG A 139 9.26 8.46 13.90
C ARG A 139 9.24 7.06 13.28
N ASN A 140 8.63 6.11 13.96
CA ASN A 140 8.53 4.76 13.50
C ASN A 140 7.34 4.59 12.56
N THR A 141 7.43 3.63 11.67
CA THR A 141 6.33 3.22 10.81
C THR A 141 5.08 2.96 11.65
N VAL A 142 3.98 3.65 11.35
CA VAL A 142 2.68 3.48 12.06
C VAL A 142 1.66 2.74 11.19
N ALA A 143 1.95 2.62 9.91
CA ALA A 143 1.16 1.86 8.96
C ALA A 143 2.04 1.35 7.82
N ILE A 144 1.62 0.24 7.22
CA ILE A 144 2.25 -0.39 6.06
C ILE A 144 1.21 -0.52 4.95
N ARG A 145 1.62 -0.13 3.75
CA ARG A 145 0.89 -0.38 2.52
C ARG A 145 1.36 -1.70 1.92
N VAL A 146 0.45 -2.61 1.68
CA VAL A 146 0.71 -3.85 0.93
C VAL A 146 0.07 -3.70 -0.43
N THR A 147 0.88 -3.65 -1.48
CA THR A 147 0.42 -3.44 -2.85
C THR A 147 0.63 -4.69 -3.67
N TYR A 148 -0.43 -5.28 -4.17
CA TYR A 148 -0.44 -6.46 -5.02
C TYR A 148 -0.46 -6.04 -6.48
N CYS A 149 0.49 -6.54 -7.26
CA CYS A 149 0.59 -6.29 -8.69
C CYS A 149 -0.39 -7.18 -9.45
N LEU A 150 -1.32 -6.58 -10.16
CA LEU A 150 -2.31 -7.31 -10.97
C LEU A 150 -1.92 -7.38 -12.45
N THR A 151 -0.98 -6.54 -12.87
CA THR A 151 -0.42 -6.51 -14.22
C THR A 151 1.10 -6.56 -14.18
N ASP A 152 1.75 -6.62 -15.34
CA ASP A 152 3.20 -6.71 -15.48
C ASP A 152 3.85 -5.32 -15.36
N PHE A 153 4.78 -5.19 -14.43
CA PHE A 153 5.61 -4.02 -14.17
C PHE A 153 7.10 -4.29 -14.43
N SER A 154 7.43 -5.26 -15.24
CA SER A 154 8.83 -5.61 -15.56
C SER A 154 9.50 -4.61 -16.51
N GLN A 155 8.71 -3.79 -17.22
CA GLN A 155 9.22 -2.76 -18.12
C GLN A 155 9.29 -1.41 -17.39
N PRO A 156 10.31 -0.59 -17.65
CA PRO A 156 10.38 0.77 -17.15
C PRO A 156 9.16 1.60 -17.59
N ASN A 157 8.74 2.54 -16.76
CA ASN A 157 7.59 3.41 -16.99
C ASN A 157 6.28 2.65 -17.26
N SER A 158 6.11 1.53 -16.59
CA SER A 158 4.89 0.70 -16.66
C SER A 158 3.82 1.08 -15.63
N GLY A 159 4.06 2.17 -14.88
CA GLY A 159 3.07 2.68 -13.94
C GLY A 159 3.20 2.16 -12.51
N VAL A 160 4.28 1.46 -12.14
CA VAL A 160 4.53 1.07 -10.75
C VAL A 160 4.72 2.31 -9.87
N THR A 161 4.44 2.19 -8.58
CA THR A 161 4.75 3.28 -7.64
C THR A 161 6.27 3.45 -7.50
N LEU A 162 6.75 4.67 -7.68
CA LEU A 162 8.14 5.01 -7.39
C LEU A 162 8.32 5.30 -5.90
N LEU A 163 9.41 4.82 -5.34
CA LEU A 163 9.76 4.95 -3.93
C LEU A 163 11.11 5.65 -3.80
N VAL A 164 11.30 6.48 -2.78
CA VAL A 164 12.64 7.02 -2.45
C VAL A 164 13.21 6.20 -1.30
N ALA A 165 14.10 5.28 -1.61
CA ALA A 165 14.69 4.36 -0.63
C ALA A 165 15.33 5.12 0.56
N GLY A 166 15.05 4.69 1.79
CA GLY A 166 15.58 5.28 3.03
C GLY A 166 14.95 6.63 3.42
N SER A 167 14.01 7.15 2.64
CA SER A 167 13.43 8.47 2.91
C SER A 167 12.54 8.54 4.14
N HIS A 168 12.12 7.40 4.70
CA HIS A 168 11.38 7.33 5.96
C HIS A 168 12.23 7.77 7.17
N HIS A 169 13.56 7.74 7.06
CA HIS A 169 14.48 8.25 8.07
C HIS A 169 14.72 9.77 8.01
N LEU A 170 14.28 10.43 6.93
CA LEU A 170 14.55 11.85 6.76
C LEU A 170 13.81 12.68 7.80
N THR A 171 14.56 13.48 8.53
CA THR A 171 14.04 14.41 9.54
C THR A 171 13.54 15.71 8.93
N LYS A 172 14.01 16.05 7.73
CA LYS A 172 13.57 17.21 6.96
C LYS A 172 12.81 16.74 5.74
N PRO A 173 11.72 17.44 5.35
CA PRO A 173 11.03 17.14 4.11
C PRO A 173 11.98 17.20 2.91
N LEU A 174 11.77 16.34 1.93
CA LEU A 174 12.36 16.54 0.63
C LEU A 174 11.72 17.80 0.03
N HIS A 175 12.56 18.78 -0.31
CA HIS A 175 12.10 19.95 -1.01
C HIS A 175 11.97 19.64 -2.49
N PHE A 176 10.76 19.35 -2.91
CA PHE A 176 10.37 19.36 -4.31
C PHE A 176 9.85 20.77 -4.59
N ASP A 177 10.62 21.57 -5.31
CA ASP A 177 10.16 22.90 -5.75
C ASP A 177 8.94 22.72 -6.66
N LYS A 178 7.76 22.86 -6.09
CA LYS A 178 6.47 22.76 -6.79
C LYS A 178 6.27 23.86 -7.85
N GLN A 179 7.12 24.88 -7.84
CA GLN A 179 6.93 26.10 -8.65
C GLN A 179 7.70 26.11 -9.96
N ASP A 180 8.61 25.19 -10.18
CA ASP A 180 9.47 25.27 -11.36
C ASP A 180 9.11 24.21 -12.40
N SER A 181 8.04 24.49 -13.17
CA SER A 181 7.68 23.70 -14.36
C SER A 181 8.75 23.74 -15.48
N LYS A 182 9.85 24.47 -15.27
CA LYS A 182 10.95 24.64 -16.21
C LYS A 182 12.23 23.89 -15.80
N ARG A 183 12.25 23.20 -14.66
CA ARG A 183 13.41 22.44 -14.22
C ARG A 183 13.64 21.18 -15.05
N PRO A 184 14.90 20.83 -15.32
CA PRO A 184 15.26 19.61 -16.04
C PRO A 184 14.79 18.35 -15.29
N GLU A 185 14.58 17.27 -16.01
CA GLU A 185 14.16 15.96 -15.53
C GLU A 185 14.94 15.43 -14.31
N ALA A 186 16.23 15.78 -14.19
CA ALA A 186 17.11 15.36 -13.10
C ALA A 186 16.64 15.80 -11.70
N ASP A 187 15.94 16.95 -11.59
CA ASP A 187 15.44 17.45 -10.29
C ASP A 187 14.14 16.80 -9.84
N ILE A 188 13.61 15.92 -10.64
CA ILE A 188 12.29 15.34 -10.46
C ILE A 188 12.37 13.88 -10.01
N TYR A 189 13.52 13.25 -10.19
CA TYR A 189 13.87 11.97 -9.62
C TYR A 189 14.89 12.21 -8.49
N PRO A 190 14.47 12.15 -7.22
CA PRO A 190 15.40 12.23 -6.12
C PRO A 190 16.46 11.13 -6.24
N ASP A 191 17.67 11.43 -5.78
CA ASP A 191 18.65 10.39 -5.54
C ASP A 191 18.02 9.25 -4.74
N LYS A 192 18.27 8.01 -5.11
CA LYS A 192 17.66 6.81 -4.53
C LYS A 192 16.16 6.59 -4.85
N ALA A 193 15.61 7.27 -5.85
CA ALA A 193 14.32 6.87 -6.39
C ALA A 193 14.43 5.48 -7.04
N VAL A 194 13.51 4.60 -6.70
CA VAL A 194 13.49 3.21 -7.16
C VAL A 194 12.20 2.94 -7.91
N GLU A 195 12.33 2.37 -9.10
CA GLU A 195 11.26 1.77 -9.86
C GLU A 195 11.39 0.25 -9.74
N LEU A 196 10.38 -0.39 -9.12
CA LEU A 196 10.42 -1.83 -8.87
C LEU A 196 10.03 -2.60 -10.13
N SER A 197 10.81 -3.63 -10.49
CA SER A 197 10.45 -4.57 -11.56
C SER A 197 9.68 -5.74 -10.96
N LEU A 198 8.38 -5.83 -11.24
CA LEU A 198 7.45 -6.77 -10.61
C LEU A 198 6.57 -7.45 -11.65
N ARG A 199 6.06 -8.62 -11.29
CA ARG A 199 5.17 -9.42 -12.14
C ARG A 199 3.78 -9.54 -11.52
N PRO A 200 2.75 -9.92 -12.31
CA PRO A 200 1.44 -10.21 -11.76
C PRO A 200 1.53 -11.28 -10.67
N GLY A 201 0.91 -11.00 -9.51
CA GLY A 201 0.96 -11.84 -8.31
C GLY A 201 2.05 -11.47 -7.31
N ASP A 202 3.05 -10.69 -7.70
CA ASP A 202 3.99 -10.11 -6.73
C ASP A 202 3.31 -9.04 -5.88
N ALA A 203 3.86 -8.82 -4.69
CA ALA A 203 3.48 -7.68 -3.85
C ALA A 203 4.73 -6.92 -3.40
N TYR A 204 4.53 -5.68 -3.02
CA TYR A 204 5.52 -4.92 -2.27
C TYR A 204 4.85 -4.22 -1.08
N LEU A 205 5.58 -4.21 0.02
CA LEU A 205 5.19 -3.54 1.25
C LEU A 205 6.03 -2.27 1.39
N PHE A 206 5.42 -1.19 1.85
CA PHE A 206 6.18 0.01 2.16
C PHE A 206 5.61 0.78 3.35
N SER A 207 6.50 1.45 4.06
CA SER A 207 6.15 2.33 5.17
C SER A 207 5.41 3.57 4.66
N THR A 208 4.35 3.98 5.34
CA THR A 208 3.64 5.25 5.04
C THR A 208 4.51 6.50 5.23
N LEU A 209 5.70 6.35 5.79
CA LEU A 209 6.68 7.43 5.96
C LEU A 209 7.66 7.55 4.78
N ILE A 210 7.69 6.60 3.84
CA ILE A 210 8.55 6.69 2.67
C ILE A 210 7.99 7.69 1.66
N TYR A 211 8.85 8.50 1.05
CA TYR A 211 8.43 9.33 -0.08
C TYR A 211 8.15 8.45 -1.29
N HIS A 212 6.98 8.65 -1.87
CA HIS A 212 6.55 7.91 -3.03
C HIS A 212 5.71 8.76 -3.98
N THR A 213 5.56 8.29 -5.20
CA THR A 213 4.71 8.92 -6.21
C THR A 213 4.19 7.88 -7.20
N PRO A 214 2.99 8.05 -7.78
CA PRO A 214 2.57 7.24 -8.91
C PRO A 214 3.54 7.50 -10.08
N ALA A 215 4.06 6.42 -10.70
CA ALA A 215 4.81 6.53 -11.94
C ALA A 215 3.88 6.70 -13.15
N VAL A 216 4.43 7.17 -14.28
CA VAL A 216 3.74 7.13 -15.57
C VAL A 216 3.56 5.70 -16.04
N ASN A 217 2.61 5.57 -16.94
CA ASN A 217 2.46 4.39 -17.74
C ASN A 217 2.60 4.74 -19.22
N PHE A 218 3.76 4.47 -19.78
CA PHE A 218 4.03 4.63 -21.23
C PHE A 218 3.90 3.32 -22.00
N THR A 219 3.44 2.26 -21.35
CA THR A 219 3.11 1.00 -22.02
C THR A 219 1.75 1.08 -22.71
N ASN A 220 1.41 0.06 -23.49
CA ASN A 220 0.09 -0.05 -24.12
C ASN A 220 -0.96 -0.72 -23.22
N ASN A 221 -0.60 -1.15 -22.02
CA ASN A 221 -1.47 -1.87 -21.11
C ASN A 221 -1.87 -1.00 -19.92
N VAL A 222 -3.07 -1.21 -19.41
CA VAL A 222 -3.49 -0.56 -18.15
C VAL A 222 -2.73 -1.19 -16.98
N ALA A 223 -2.01 -0.37 -16.24
CA ALA A 223 -1.36 -0.78 -15.02
C ALA A 223 -2.39 -0.87 -13.88
N LYS A 224 -2.45 -2.02 -13.19
CA LYS A 224 -3.47 -2.31 -12.18
C LYS A 224 -2.80 -2.82 -10.91
N VAL A 225 -3.13 -2.24 -9.77
CA VAL A 225 -2.72 -2.73 -8.46
C VAL A 225 -3.88 -2.69 -7.47
N LEU A 226 -3.88 -3.65 -6.55
CA LEU A 226 -4.73 -3.66 -5.37
C LEU A 226 -3.89 -3.36 -4.13
N MET A 227 -4.32 -2.44 -3.30
CA MET A 227 -3.62 -2.06 -2.09
C MET A 227 -4.46 -2.41 -0.86
N ALA A 228 -3.84 -3.10 0.11
CA ALA A 228 -4.38 -3.34 1.44
C ALA A 228 -3.51 -2.60 2.46
N ASN A 229 -4.14 -1.77 3.27
CA ASN A 229 -3.43 -0.87 4.18
C ASN A 229 -3.61 -1.34 5.61
N TYR A 230 -2.51 -1.59 6.32
CA TYR A 230 -2.54 -2.02 7.72
C TYR A 230 -1.93 -0.94 8.60
N ALA A 231 -2.60 -0.67 9.72
CA ALA A 231 -2.16 0.30 10.71
C ALA A 231 -2.37 -0.23 12.13
N TYR A 232 -1.75 0.41 13.11
CA TYR A 232 -2.09 0.14 14.51
C TYR A 232 -3.58 0.33 14.76
N ARG A 233 -4.19 -0.51 15.62
CA ARG A 233 -5.62 -0.46 15.93
C ARG A 233 -6.05 0.87 16.56
N TRP A 234 -5.18 1.52 17.27
CA TRP A 234 -5.43 2.83 17.87
C TRP A 234 -5.38 4.00 16.85
N TRP A 235 -4.91 3.73 15.61
CA TRP A 235 -4.80 4.74 14.56
C TRP A 235 -6.14 4.92 13.83
N GLY A 236 -6.98 5.84 14.33
CA GLY A 236 -8.25 6.21 13.70
C GLY A 236 -9.36 5.15 13.80
N GLU A 237 -10.48 5.40 13.18
CA GLU A 237 -11.61 4.47 13.13
C GLU A 237 -11.47 3.44 11.98
N PRO A 238 -12.10 2.26 12.08
CA PRO A 238 -12.20 1.34 10.96
C PRO A 238 -12.87 2.01 9.77
N VAL A 239 -12.28 1.88 8.59
CA VAL A 239 -12.83 2.46 7.36
C VAL A 239 -14.04 1.66 6.87
N TYR A 240 -14.10 0.37 7.21
CA TYR A 240 -15.21 -0.51 6.86
C TYR A 240 -16.18 -0.63 8.03
N GLN A 241 -17.47 -0.50 7.74
CA GLN A 241 -18.52 -0.97 8.64
C GLN A 241 -18.74 -2.45 8.36
N THR A 242 -17.94 -3.28 8.98
CA THR A 242 -18.02 -4.74 8.81
C THR A 242 -19.24 -5.27 9.52
N THR A 243 -20.10 -5.98 8.79
CA THR A 243 -21.31 -6.62 9.35
C THR A 243 -20.97 -7.96 9.99
N ASP A 244 -21.87 -8.46 10.84
CA ASP A 244 -21.72 -9.79 11.47
C ASP A 244 -21.61 -10.90 10.42
N GLU A 245 -22.34 -10.78 9.29
CA GLU A 245 -22.27 -11.74 8.18
C GLU A 245 -20.87 -11.82 7.53
N VAL A 246 -20.12 -10.73 7.54
CA VAL A 246 -18.73 -10.72 7.06
C VAL A 246 -17.80 -11.32 8.11
N PHE A 247 -18.02 -11.03 9.39
CA PHE A 247 -17.24 -11.64 10.48
C PHE A 247 -17.41 -13.17 10.53
N ASP A 248 -18.57 -13.69 10.18
CA ASP A 248 -18.84 -15.12 10.12
C ASP A 248 -18.10 -15.85 8.99
N LYS A 249 -17.58 -15.11 8.00
CA LYS A 249 -16.81 -15.64 6.86
C LYS A 249 -15.30 -15.65 7.08
N VAL A 250 -14.82 -15.15 8.19
CA VAL A 250 -13.38 -15.05 8.50
C VAL A 250 -13.05 -15.71 9.83
N ASP A 251 -11.79 -16.10 10.00
CA ASP A 251 -11.30 -16.57 11.29
C ASP A 251 -11.13 -15.40 12.29
N GLU A 252 -10.69 -15.71 13.51
CA GLU A 252 -10.50 -14.72 14.56
C GLU A 252 -9.46 -13.66 14.18
N ILE A 253 -8.43 -14.04 13.41
CA ILE A 253 -7.41 -13.10 12.89
C ILE A 253 -8.05 -12.16 11.87
N GLY A 254 -8.83 -12.69 10.94
CA GLY A 254 -9.57 -11.90 9.98
C GLY A 254 -10.56 -10.94 10.66
N ALA A 255 -11.25 -11.42 11.68
CA ALA A 255 -12.14 -10.59 12.47
C ALA A 255 -11.41 -9.44 13.17
N GLN A 256 -10.22 -9.70 13.76
CA GLN A 256 -9.36 -8.65 14.31
C GLN A 256 -8.96 -7.62 13.25
N LEU A 257 -8.48 -8.10 12.09
CA LEU A 257 -8.03 -7.21 11.01
C LEU A 257 -9.18 -6.38 10.44
N LEU A 258 -10.39 -6.91 10.40
CA LEU A 258 -11.60 -6.19 9.99
C LEU A 258 -12.20 -5.28 11.08
N GLY A 259 -11.53 -5.17 12.23
CA GLY A 259 -11.90 -4.22 13.27
C GLY A 259 -12.92 -4.72 14.29
N LYS A 260 -13.18 -6.04 14.37
CA LYS A 260 -14.03 -6.61 15.41
C LYS A 260 -13.53 -6.20 16.78
N ARG A 261 -14.44 -5.77 17.64
CA ARG A 261 -14.12 -5.46 19.04
C ARG A 261 -13.80 -6.75 19.79
N ILE A 262 -12.58 -6.85 20.29
CA ILE A 262 -12.08 -8.03 21.00
C ILE A 262 -11.85 -7.66 22.46
N SER A 263 -12.42 -8.45 23.36
CA SER A 263 -12.13 -8.39 24.79
C SER A 263 -11.11 -9.47 25.13
N GLY A 264 -9.98 -9.10 25.70
CA GLY A 264 -8.90 -10.02 26.04
C GLY A 264 -7.72 -10.00 25.05
N ASN A 265 -7.03 -11.13 24.92
CA ASN A 265 -5.86 -11.24 24.06
C ASN A 265 -6.23 -11.14 22.57
N LEU A 266 -5.43 -10.43 21.82
CA LEU A 266 -5.62 -10.31 20.37
C LEU A 266 -5.21 -11.61 19.67
N PRO A 267 -6.01 -12.16 18.74
CA PRO A 267 -5.69 -13.35 17.97
C PRO A 267 -4.33 -13.29 17.26
N LEU A 268 -3.99 -12.15 16.65
CA LEU A 268 -2.67 -11.96 16.04
C LEU A 268 -1.53 -11.95 17.06
N THR A 269 -1.78 -11.48 18.29
CA THR A 269 -0.78 -11.50 19.36
C THR A 269 -0.52 -12.93 19.80
N GLU A 270 -1.56 -13.74 20.01
CA GLU A 270 -1.41 -15.16 20.35
C GLU A 270 -0.75 -15.94 19.20
N TRP A 271 -1.15 -15.66 17.96
CA TRP A 271 -0.49 -16.22 16.79
C TRP A 271 1.01 -15.85 16.73
N ALA A 272 1.36 -14.59 16.97
CA ALA A 272 2.75 -14.10 16.95
C ALA A 272 3.61 -14.74 18.05
N LYS A 273 3.06 -14.92 19.27
CA LYS A 273 3.71 -15.63 20.34
C LYS A 273 3.96 -17.10 19.99
N LYS A 274 2.93 -17.79 19.49
CA LYS A 274 3.02 -19.20 19.06
C LYS A 274 4.15 -19.42 18.05
N HIS A 275 4.45 -18.44 17.23
CA HIS A 275 5.50 -18.51 16.20
C HIS A 275 6.81 -17.83 16.62
N GLY A 276 6.93 -17.42 17.90
CA GLY A 276 8.16 -16.83 18.44
C GLY A 276 8.56 -15.50 17.82
N ILE A 277 7.55 -14.71 17.34
CA ILE A 277 7.75 -13.33 16.91
C ILE A 277 7.79 -12.40 18.13
N LEU A 278 6.93 -12.68 19.10
CA LEU A 278 6.86 -11.97 20.38
C LEU A 278 7.35 -12.88 21.49
N SER A 279 8.11 -12.33 22.43
CA SER A 279 8.44 -13.02 23.67
C SER A 279 7.22 -13.07 24.59
N ASP A 280 7.12 -14.11 25.43
CA ASP A 280 6.10 -14.19 26.49
C ASP A 280 6.33 -13.18 27.62
N GLU A 281 7.50 -12.58 27.67
CA GLU A 281 7.79 -11.52 28.62
C GLU A 281 6.91 -10.28 28.27
N PRO A 282 6.21 -9.72 29.26
CA PRO A 282 5.50 -8.48 29.06
C PRO A 282 6.51 -7.41 28.65
N GLN A 283 6.52 -7.05 27.38
CA GLN A 283 7.28 -5.88 26.96
C GLN A 283 6.71 -4.70 27.76
N MET A 284 7.52 -4.19 28.69
CA MET A 284 7.19 -3.01 29.46
C MET A 284 7.06 -1.89 28.44
N ARG A 285 5.82 -1.60 28.03
CA ARG A 285 5.53 -0.44 27.19
C ARG A 285 5.77 0.77 28.08
N ILE A 286 6.96 1.34 27.96
CA ILE A 286 7.23 2.64 28.58
C ILE A 286 6.43 3.66 27.76
N TYR A 287 5.26 4.01 28.26
CA TYR A 287 4.58 5.21 27.84
C TYR A 287 5.36 6.40 28.43
N VAL A 288 6.26 6.96 27.65
CA VAL A 288 6.95 8.22 27.97
C VAL A 288 6.25 9.34 27.27
#